data_5dfc2972e880fdb11d3de7f73c21a25e
#
_entry.id   5dfc2972e880fdb11d3de7f73c21a25e
#
_cell.length_a   1.000
_cell.length_b   1.000
_cell.length_c   1.000
_cell.angle_alpha   90.00
_cell.angle_beta   90.00
_cell.angle_gamma   90.00
#
_symmetry.space_group_name_H-M   'P 1'
#
loop_
_entity.id
_entity.type
_entity.pdbx_description
1 polymer ?
#
loop_
_entity_poly.entity_id
_entity_poly.type
_entity_poly.pdbx_seq_one_letter_code
_entity_poly.pdbx_strand_id
1 'polypeptide(L)'
;MPKFRIRDFLNKLLWDPREDPSEYTVVYVSRGEPGDRASVNCSRIVRVHQRGFEFVSESGRLVYIPFHRVAEIRKSDGVVVFRSPRHSRP
;
A
#
# COMPACT_ATOMS: atom_id res chain seq x y z
N MET A 1 -5.10 21.78 7.19
CA MET A 1 -4.12 20.95 6.50
C MET A 1 -4.77 19.71 5.91
N PRO A 2 -4.53 19.42 4.65
CA PRO A 2 -5.09 18.19 4.07
C PRO A 2 -4.42 16.98 4.70
N LYS A 3 -5.23 16.01 5.04
CA LYS A 3 -4.72 14.74 5.50
C LYS A 3 -4.24 13.92 4.30
N PHE A 4 -3.15 13.19 4.49
CA PHE A 4 -2.75 12.21 3.50
C PHE A 4 -3.81 11.10 3.47
N ARG A 5 -4.35 10.83 2.29
CA ARG A 5 -5.32 9.77 2.11
C ARG A 5 -4.72 8.69 1.22
N ILE A 6 -4.61 7.50 1.78
CA ILE A 6 -4.06 6.37 1.06
C ILE A 6 -4.86 6.10 -0.21
N ARG A 7 -6.18 6.17 -0.11
CA ARG A 7 -7.04 5.92 -1.27
C ARG A 7 -6.74 6.87 -2.42
N ASP A 8 -6.63 8.17 -2.12
CA ASP A 8 -6.37 9.16 -3.16
C ASP A 8 -5.00 8.95 -3.79
N PHE A 9 -4.01 8.62 -2.96
CA PHE A 9 -2.65 8.37 -3.43
C PHE A 9 -2.62 7.15 -4.36
N LEU A 10 -3.24 6.05 -3.95
CA LEU A 10 -3.25 4.83 -4.77
C LEU A 10 -4.04 5.01 -6.06
N ASN A 11 -5.17 5.72 -6.00
CA ASN A 11 -5.91 6.04 -7.22
C ASN A 11 -5.06 6.83 -8.20
N LYS A 12 -4.34 7.82 -7.70
CA LYS A 12 -3.48 8.62 -8.56
C LYS A 12 -2.41 7.77 -9.21
N LEU A 13 -1.80 6.85 -8.44
CA LEU A 13 -0.78 5.97 -8.99
C LEU A 13 -1.31 5.11 -10.12
N LEU A 14 -2.56 4.64 -10.00
CA LEU A 14 -3.09 3.66 -10.94
C LEU A 14 -3.53 4.27 -12.27
N TRP A 15 -3.94 5.54 -12.28
CA TRP A 15 -4.48 6.09 -13.51
C TRP A 15 -3.82 7.39 -13.99
N ASP A 16 -2.87 7.94 -13.24
CA ASP A 16 -2.10 9.08 -13.73
C ASP A 16 -0.92 8.54 -14.55
N PRO A 17 -0.86 8.80 -15.88
CA PRO A 17 0.20 8.24 -16.71
C PRO A 17 1.59 8.76 -16.36
N ARG A 18 1.70 9.83 -15.57
CA ARG A 18 2.99 10.35 -15.14
C ARG A 18 3.56 9.63 -13.93
N GLU A 19 2.73 8.79 -13.29
CA GLU A 19 3.16 8.03 -12.12
C GLU A 19 3.47 6.60 -12.51
N ASP A 20 4.43 6.01 -11.81
CA ASP A 20 4.80 4.62 -12.02
C ASP A 20 4.53 3.83 -10.74
N PRO A 21 3.44 3.06 -10.70
CA PRO A 21 3.12 2.28 -9.49
C PRO A 21 4.24 1.33 -9.06
N SER A 22 5.05 0.85 -10.01
CA SER A 22 6.12 -0.09 -9.67
C SER A 22 7.21 0.54 -8.81
N GLU A 23 7.26 1.86 -8.71
CA GLU A 23 8.22 2.56 -7.86
C GLU A 23 7.79 2.62 -6.40
N TYR A 24 6.59 2.14 -6.07
CA TYR A 24 6.05 2.24 -4.71
C TYR A 24 5.71 0.87 -4.16
N THR A 25 5.93 0.72 -2.85
CA THR A 25 5.62 -0.52 -2.14
C THR A 25 4.78 -0.19 -0.92
N VAL A 26 3.70 -0.95 -0.73
CA VAL A 26 2.85 -0.85 0.46
C VAL A 26 3.29 -1.92 1.45
N VAL A 27 3.56 -1.50 2.68
CA VAL A 27 3.83 -2.41 3.80
C VAL A 27 2.58 -2.43 4.67
N TYR A 28 2.06 -3.62 4.94
CA TYR A 28 0.83 -3.76 5.70
C TYR A 28 0.97 -4.83 6.77
N VAL A 29 0.12 -4.75 7.79
CA VAL A 29 0.12 -5.70 8.90
C VAL A 29 -0.53 -7.01 8.43
N SER A 30 0.19 -8.12 8.63
CA SER A 30 -0.28 -9.44 8.24
C SER A 30 0.14 -10.43 9.31
N ARG A 31 -0.83 -10.99 10.02
CA ARG A 31 -0.54 -11.97 11.07
C ARG A 31 0.04 -13.23 10.44
N GLY A 32 1.02 -13.80 11.11
CA GLY A 32 1.66 -15.03 10.66
C GLY A 32 2.87 -14.82 9.77
N GLU A 33 3.09 -13.59 9.28
CA GLU A 33 4.29 -13.26 8.55
C GLU A 33 5.40 -12.84 9.52
N PRO A 34 6.68 -13.00 9.14
CA PRO A 34 7.78 -12.52 9.97
C PRO A 34 7.60 -11.04 10.31
N GLY A 35 7.63 -10.71 11.61
CA GLY A 35 7.41 -9.36 12.08
C GLY A 35 5.98 -8.89 11.94
N ASP A 36 5.05 -9.79 11.63
CA ASP A 36 3.64 -9.50 11.41
C ASP A 36 3.40 -8.46 10.31
N ARG A 37 4.32 -8.36 9.36
CA ARG A 37 4.21 -7.43 8.24
C ARG A 37 4.51 -8.12 6.92
N ALA A 38 3.80 -7.66 5.89
CA ALA A 38 4.05 -8.10 4.54
C ALA A 38 4.10 -6.88 3.64
N SER A 39 4.60 -7.04 2.44
CA SER A 39 4.68 -5.94 1.50
C SER A 39 4.19 -6.37 0.13
N VAL A 40 3.70 -5.38 -0.63
CA VAL A 40 3.26 -5.61 -1.99
C VAL A 40 3.63 -4.39 -2.83
N ASN A 41 4.14 -4.65 -4.03
CA ASN A 41 4.44 -3.58 -4.96
C ASN A 41 3.13 -3.03 -5.53
N CYS A 42 3.03 -1.70 -5.65
CA CYS A 42 1.80 -1.07 -6.11
C CYS A 42 1.43 -1.45 -7.56
N SER A 43 2.39 -1.96 -8.34
CA SER A 43 2.08 -2.44 -9.70
C SER A 43 1.15 -3.65 -9.69
N ARG A 44 1.02 -4.34 -8.55
CA ARG A 44 0.12 -5.49 -8.43
C ARG A 44 -1.29 -5.11 -8.00
N ILE A 45 -1.51 -3.85 -7.64
CA ILE A 45 -2.84 -3.38 -7.23
C ILE A 45 -3.74 -3.34 -8.46
N VAL A 46 -4.90 -3.98 -8.35
CA VAL A 46 -5.86 -4.06 -9.45
C VAL A 46 -7.08 -3.18 -9.22
N ARG A 47 -7.37 -2.84 -7.97
CA ARG A 47 -8.55 -2.04 -7.67
C ARG A 47 -8.37 -1.32 -6.34
N VAL A 48 -8.83 -0.08 -6.29
CA VAL A 48 -8.87 0.71 -5.07
C VAL A 48 -10.32 0.91 -4.69
N HIS A 49 -10.66 0.50 -3.46
CA HIS A 49 -12.01 0.64 -2.91
C HIS A 49 -12.06 1.82 -1.95
N GLN A 50 -13.24 2.09 -1.45
CA GLN A 50 -13.42 3.20 -0.51
C GLN A 50 -12.64 2.99 0.80
N ARG A 51 -12.51 1.74 1.25
CA ARG A 51 -11.90 1.44 2.54
C ARG A 51 -10.68 0.53 2.46
N GLY A 52 -10.24 0.19 1.27
CA GLY A 52 -9.11 -0.70 1.10
C GLY A 52 -8.75 -0.85 -0.35
N PHE A 53 -7.84 -1.79 -0.62
CA PHE A 53 -7.42 -2.05 -1.99
C PHE A 53 -7.25 -3.54 -2.20
N GLU A 54 -7.31 -3.94 -3.48
CA GLU A 54 -7.08 -5.32 -3.86
C GLU A 54 -5.84 -5.42 -4.74
N PHE A 55 -5.08 -6.48 -4.54
CA PHE A 55 -3.94 -6.76 -5.39
C PHE A 55 -3.91 -8.24 -5.75
N VAL A 56 -3.17 -8.57 -6.80
CA VAL A 56 -2.96 -9.95 -7.21
C VAL A 56 -1.67 -10.45 -6.55
N SER A 57 -1.78 -11.53 -5.77
CA SER A 57 -0.62 -12.15 -5.13
C SER A 57 0.21 -12.92 -6.16
N GLU A 58 1.38 -13.38 -5.74
CA GLU A 58 2.24 -14.18 -6.61
C GLU A 58 1.57 -15.47 -7.06
N SER A 59 0.64 -15.99 -6.25
CA SER A 59 -0.11 -17.20 -6.60
C SER A 59 -1.32 -16.91 -7.52
N GLY A 60 -1.53 -15.65 -7.88
CA GLY A 60 -2.64 -15.27 -8.74
C GLY A 60 -3.94 -15.02 -8.01
N ARG A 61 -3.92 -14.97 -6.69
CA ARG A 61 -5.13 -14.72 -5.90
C ARG A 61 -5.36 -13.24 -5.69
N LEU A 62 -6.63 -12.84 -5.67
CA LEU A 62 -7.00 -11.49 -5.27
C LEU A 62 -6.99 -11.41 -3.75
N VAL A 63 -6.28 -10.41 -3.24
CA VAL A 63 -6.18 -10.18 -1.79
C VAL A 63 -6.66 -8.76 -1.51
N TYR A 64 -7.55 -8.62 -0.54
CA TYR A 64 -8.09 -7.33 -0.11
C TYR A 64 -7.43 -6.91 1.19
N ILE A 65 -6.92 -5.68 1.23
CA ILE A 65 -6.28 -5.12 2.43
C ILE A 65 -7.00 -3.82 2.80
N PRO A 66 -7.60 -3.76 3.99
CA PRO A 66 -8.18 -2.50 4.47
C PRO A 66 -7.09 -1.45 4.70
N PHE A 67 -7.43 -0.19 4.46
CA PHE A 67 -6.45 0.88 4.62
C PHE A 67 -5.91 1.00 6.04
N HIS A 68 -6.70 0.63 7.04
CA HIS A 68 -6.22 0.71 8.44
C HIS A 68 -5.13 -0.31 8.75
N ARG A 69 -4.89 -1.27 7.88
CA ARG A 69 -3.79 -2.23 8.02
C ARG A 69 -2.51 -1.76 7.34
N VAL A 70 -2.56 -0.68 6.57
CA VAL A 70 -1.37 -0.15 5.91
C VAL A 70 -0.46 0.48 6.95
N ALA A 71 0.77 -0.02 7.06
CA ALA A 71 1.75 0.51 7.99
C ALA A 71 2.56 1.65 7.38
N GLU A 72 2.98 1.47 6.14
CA GLU A 72 3.73 2.52 5.45
C GLU A 72 3.70 2.30 3.94
N ILE A 73 4.02 3.36 3.21
CA ILE A 73 4.20 3.31 1.76
C ILE A 73 5.59 3.89 1.49
N ARG A 74 6.39 3.13 0.75
CA ARG A 74 7.77 3.51 0.44
C ARG A 74 7.97 3.65 -1.06
N LYS A 75 8.80 4.59 -1.42
CA LYS A 75 9.27 4.72 -2.80
C LYS A 75 10.54 3.89 -2.99
N SER A 76 10.85 3.54 -4.23
CA SER A 76 11.99 2.68 -4.55
C SER A 76 13.34 3.25 -4.11
N ASP A 77 13.44 4.56 -3.95
CA ASP A 77 14.66 5.21 -3.47
C ASP A 77 14.79 5.18 -1.94
N GLY A 78 13.85 4.53 -1.25
CA GLY A 78 13.87 4.43 0.20
C GLY A 78 13.08 5.49 0.92
N VAL A 79 12.55 6.48 0.19
CA VAL A 79 11.76 7.54 0.82
C VAL A 79 10.42 6.97 1.27
N VAL A 80 10.09 7.21 2.56
CA VAL A 80 8.79 6.82 3.10
C VAL A 80 7.81 7.95 2.83
N VAL A 81 6.79 7.70 1.98
CA VAL A 81 5.81 8.72 1.62
C VAL A 81 4.62 8.73 2.57
N PHE A 82 4.41 7.63 3.29
CA PHE A 82 3.36 7.53 4.30
C PHE A 82 3.79 6.57 5.38
N ARG A 83 3.53 6.93 6.63
CA ARG A 83 3.71 6.03 7.77
C ARG A 83 2.54 6.21 8.72
N SER A 84 1.87 5.11 9.01
CA SER A 84 0.73 5.14 9.91
C SER A 84 1.19 5.34 11.35
N PRO A 85 0.65 6.32 12.08
CA PRO A 85 0.99 6.48 13.50
C PRO A 85 0.60 5.24 14.31
N ARG A 86 -0.45 4.54 13.89
CA ARG A 86 -0.94 3.36 14.59
C ARG A 86 0.06 2.21 14.56
N HIS A 87 0.84 2.09 13.46
CA HIS A 87 1.73 0.96 13.24
C HIS A 87 3.20 1.35 13.23
N SER A 88 3.54 2.58 13.62
CA SER A 88 4.91 3.06 13.56
C SER A 88 5.65 2.94 14.88
N ARG A 89 5.00 2.43 15.91
CA ARG A 89 5.65 2.27 17.22
C ARG A 89 6.64 1.11 17.20
N PRO A 90 7.75 1.28 17.92
CA PRO A 90 8.70 0.20 18.08
C PRO A 90 8.12 -0.98 18.86
#